data_232b6ec5f1cf9d15215f6fbab0b5b232
#
_entry.id   232b6ec5f1cf9d15215f6fbab0b5b232
#
_cell.length_a   1.000
_cell.length_b   1.000
_cell.length_c   1.000
_cell.angle_alpha   90.00
_cell.angle_beta   90.00
_cell.angle_gamma   90.00
#
_symmetry.space_group_name_H-M   'P 1'
#
loop_
_entity.id
_entity.type
_entity.pdbx_description
1 polymer ?
#
loop_
_entity_poly.entity_id
_entity_poly.type
_entity_poly.pdbx_seq_one_letter_code
_entity_poly.pdbx_strand_id
1 'polypeptide(L)'
;DDGQIYYLGTPYEIYWNEFDDPKGFHIFDTDTRELERIVNPYTLFEKIYYDDTVNDYSHMVGPTSTAYDFQKYKEKYVKLIVVNKKDLYQFDLFTDRLLKADAYEVKIIEDFSELDANNVSDEIVENTEDTMTLLEKYIDELDVTLDKKRLKNTMKSLYNEAQDLEL
;
A
#
# COMPACT_ATOMS: atom_id res chain seq x y z
N ASP A 1 -22.76 -23.39 5.93
CA ASP A 1 -21.54 -23.97 6.51
C ASP A 1 -21.97 -25.24 7.28
N ASP A 2 -21.74 -26.40 6.70
CA ASP A 2 -22.15 -27.68 7.32
C ASP A 2 -21.06 -28.23 8.28
N GLY A 3 -20.03 -27.46 8.55
CA GLY A 3 -18.95 -27.77 9.49
C GLY A 3 -18.01 -28.89 9.06
N GLN A 4 -18.09 -29.37 7.82
CA GLN A 4 -17.24 -30.44 7.31
C GLN A 4 -16.07 -29.98 6.46
N ILE A 5 -16.13 -28.78 5.92
CA ILE A 5 -15.08 -28.20 5.06
C ILE A 5 -14.60 -26.89 5.68
N TYR A 6 -13.29 -26.82 5.93
CA TYR A 6 -12.61 -25.63 6.44
C TYR A 6 -11.60 -25.13 5.43
N TYR A 7 -11.68 -23.83 5.10
CA TYR A 7 -10.65 -23.14 4.36
C TYR A 7 -9.60 -22.62 5.35
N LEU A 8 -8.39 -23.15 5.29
CA LEU A 8 -7.34 -22.87 6.28
C LEU A 8 -6.62 -21.56 6.05
N GLY A 9 -6.71 -20.99 4.84
CA GLY A 9 -5.98 -19.79 4.45
C GLY A 9 -4.49 -20.03 4.18
N THR A 10 -3.73 -18.94 4.15
CA THR A 10 -2.28 -18.95 3.92
C THR A 10 -1.51 -18.76 5.23
N PRO A 11 -0.30 -19.36 5.40
CA PRO A 11 0.47 -19.25 6.63
C PRO A 11 1.17 -17.88 6.80
N TYR A 12 1.31 -17.09 5.72
CA TYR A 12 1.92 -15.76 5.67
C TYR A 12 1.30 -14.92 4.56
N GLU A 13 1.54 -13.64 4.58
CA GLU A 13 1.11 -12.70 3.54
C GLU A 13 1.87 -12.94 2.24
N ILE A 14 1.18 -12.95 1.09
CA ILE A 14 1.76 -13.14 -0.25
C ILE A 14 1.59 -11.86 -1.08
N TYR A 15 0.47 -11.15 -0.91
CA TYR A 15 0.11 -9.98 -1.68
C TYR A 15 -0.28 -8.81 -0.78
N TRP A 16 -0.22 -7.59 -1.33
CA TRP A 16 -0.57 -6.36 -0.60
C TRP A 16 -2.02 -6.28 -0.12
N ASN A 17 -2.95 -6.95 -0.78
CA ASN A 17 -4.34 -7.05 -0.35
C ASN A 17 -4.54 -7.89 0.94
N GLU A 18 -3.49 -8.58 1.36
CA GLU A 18 -3.49 -9.36 2.61
C GLU A 18 -2.86 -8.60 3.78
N PHE A 19 -2.49 -7.33 3.57
CA PHE A 19 -2.00 -6.45 4.63
C PHE A 19 -3.00 -6.40 5.78
N ASP A 20 -2.49 -6.55 7.02
CA ASP A 20 -3.28 -6.59 8.26
C ASP A 20 -4.29 -7.76 8.34
N ASP A 21 -4.16 -8.77 7.49
CA ASP A 21 -4.96 -10.00 7.57
C ASP A 21 -4.21 -11.06 8.40
N PRO A 22 -4.72 -11.47 9.58
CA PRO A 22 -4.03 -12.42 10.44
C PRO A 22 -3.79 -13.75 9.74
N LYS A 23 -2.54 -14.05 9.44
CA LYS A 23 -2.10 -15.31 8.82
C LYS A 23 -1.73 -16.36 9.86
N GLY A 24 -1.58 -17.61 9.43
CA GLY A 24 -1.21 -18.68 10.33
C GLY A 24 -1.34 -20.07 9.72
N PHE A 25 -1.10 -21.08 10.54
CA PHE A 25 -1.28 -22.46 10.18
C PHE A 25 -2.16 -23.17 11.21
N HIS A 26 -2.50 -24.40 10.93
CA HIS A 26 -3.38 -25.18 11.79
C HIS A 26 -2.72 -26.48 12.18
N ILE A 27 -2.97 -26.90 13.41
CA ILE A 27 -2.63 -28.24 13.92
C ILE A 27 -3.93 -29.02 14.01
N PHE A 28 -3.97 -30.16 13.37
CA PHE A 28 -5.10 -31.07 13.44
C PHE A 28 -4.77 -32.29 14.29
N ASP A 29 -5.50 -32.47 15.38
CA ASP A 29 -5.40 -33.66 16.23
C ASP A 29 -6.26 -34.79 15.61
N THR A 30 -5.62 -35.89 15.25
CA THR A 30 -6.29 -37.03 14.59
C THR A 30 -7.14 -37.85 15.54
N ASP A 31 -6.85 -37.82 16.84
CA ASP A 31 -7.57 -38.61 17.86
C ASP A 31 -8.83 -37.87 18.32
N THR A 32 -8.68 -36.57 18.65
CA THR A 32 -9.80 -35.73 19.10
C THR A 32 -10.56 -35.09 17.96
N ARG A 33 -9.95 -35.02 16.74
CA ARG A 33 -10.45 -34.33 15.57
C ARG A 33 -10.59 -32.81 15.77
N GLU A 34 -9.84 -32.27 16.70
CA GLU A 34 -9.79 -30.83 16.94
C GLU A 34 -8.81 -30.14 16.00
N LEU A 35 -9.18 -28.94 15.59
CA LEU A 35 -8.36 -28.06 14.74
C LEU A 35 -7.97 -26.82 15.52
N GLU A 36 -6.68 -26.69 15.81
CA GLU A 36 -6.11 -25.52 16.50
C GLU A 36 -5.47 -24.58 15.47
N ARG A 37 -5.81 -23.29 15.52
CA ARG A 37 -5.18 -22.27 14.69
C ARG A 37 -4.01 -21.63 15.44
N ILE A 38 -2.84 -21.67 14.84
CA ILE A 38 -1.62 -20.97 15.31
C ILE A 38 -1.42 -19.74 14.45
N VAL A 39 -1.56 -18.56 15.06
CA VAL A 39 -1.38 -17.28 14.36
C VAL A 39 0.09 -17.01 14.12
N ASN A 40 0.46 -16.62 12.91
CA ASN A 40 1.78 -16.14 12.57
C ASN A 40 1.95 -14.69 13.09
N PRO A 41 2.88 -14.42 14.01
CA PRO A 41 3.09 -13.06 14.53
C PRO A 41 3.88 -12.16 13.55
N TYR A 42 4.42 -12.73 12.48
CA TYR A 42 5.24 -11.99 11.51
C TYR A 42 4.40 -11.49 10.35
N THR A 43 4.53 -10.21 10.04
CA THR A 43 3.94 -9.56 8.87
C THR A 43 5.03 -9.25 7.85
N LEU A 44 4.71 -9.33 6.57
CA LEU A 44 5.63 -9.04 5.48
C LEU A 44 5.40 -7.63 4.92
N PHE A 45 4.17 -7.16 4.94
CA PHE A 45 3.77 -5.86 4.41
C PHE A 45 3.47 -4.86 5.52
N GLU A 46 3.86 -3.59 5.30
CA GLU A 46 3.58 -2.50 6.23
C GLU A 46 3.16 -1.24 5.46
N LYS A 47 2.13 -0.55 5.95
CA LYS A 47 1.69 0.74 5.43
C LYS A 47 1.96 1.82 6.47
N ILE A 48 2.59 2.90 6.05
CA ILE A 48 2.85 4.08 6.88
C ILE A 48 2.11 5.25 6.25
N TYR A 49 1.26 5.90 7.02
CA TYR A 49 0.59 7.13 6.62
C TYR A 49 1.36 8.31 7.21
N TYR A 50 2.03 9.08 6.34
CA TYR A 50 2.77 10.25 6.75
C TYR A 50 1.88 11.50 6.66
N ASP A 51 1.70 12.17 7.80
CA ASP A 51 0.96 13.43 7.89
C ASP A 51 1.61 14.31 8.97
N ASP A 52 2.38 15.32 8.56
CA ASP A 52 3.06 16.26 9.46
C ASP A 52 2.19 17.45 9.88
N THR A 53 0.94 17.50 9.43
CA THR A 53 -0.04 18.46 9.94
C THR A 53 -0.72 17.99 11.23
N VAL A 54 -0.77 16.67 11.42
CA VAL A 54 -1.38 16.00 12.59
C VAL A 54 -0.31 15.47 13.53
N ASN A 55 0.80 14.96 13.00
CA ASN A 55 1.87 14.34 13.77
C ASN A 55 3.13 15.21 13.76
N ASP A 56 3.75 15.39 14.91
CA ASP A 56 5.07 16.03 15.01
C ASP A 56 6.18 14.98 14.89
N TYR A 57 6.82 14.93 13.73
CA TYR A 57 7.92 14.02 13.47
C TYR A 57 9.29 14.58 13.88
N SER A 58 9.38 15.83 14.34
CA SER A 58 10.66 16.47 14.70
C SER A 58 11.40 15.70 15.79
N HIS A 59 10.67 15.16 16.75
CA HIS A 59 11.22 14.34 17.84
C HIS A 59 11.49 12.89 17.44
N MET A 60 10.85 12.41 16.39
CA MET A 60 10.97 11.02 15.92
C MET A 60 12.16 10.81 15.00
N VAL A 61 12.62 11.86 14.34
CA VAL A 61 13.57 11.78 13.21
C VAL A 61 14.97 12.31 13.52
N GLY A 62 15.18 12.90 14.70
CA GLY A 62 16.51 13.40 15.12
C GLY A 62 17.58 12.28 15.17
N PRO A 63 18.88 12.58 14.97
CA PRO A 63 19.95 11.58 14.85
C PRO A 63 20.11 10.68 16.08
N THR A 64 19.60 11.10 17.22
CA THR A 64 19.63 10.35 18.51
C THR A 64 18.26 9.89 18.98
N SER A 65 17.20 10.12 18.17
CA SER A 65 15.84 9.77 18.58
C SER A 65 15.61 8.26 18.53
N THR A 66 15.21 7.70 19.65
CA THR A 66 14.69 6.34 19.79
C THR A 66 13.16 6.31 19.87
N ALA A 67 12.52 7.48 19.72
CA ALA A 67 11.06 7.63 19.91
C ALA A 67 10.23 6.92 18.83
N TYR A 68 10.80 6.70 17.65
CA TYR A 68 10.14 5.96 16.58
C TYR A 68 11.01 4.78 16.17
N ASP A 69 10.44 3.58 16.31
CA ASP A 69 11.15 2.35 16.01
C ASP A 69 11.08 2.03 14.52
N PHE A 70 12.09 2.44 13.77
CA PHE A 70 12.25 2.08 12.37
C PHE A 70 12.67 0.62 12.16
N GLN A 71 13.23 -0.03 13.18
CA GLN A 71 13.69 -1.43 13.08
C GLN A 71 12.53 -2.41 12.85
N LYS A 72 11.32 -2.02 13.21
CA LYS A 72 10.12 -2.83 12.92
C LYS A 72 9.86 -3.04 11.43
N TYR A 73 10.47 -2.22 10.56
CA TYR A 73 10.35 -2.32 9.10
C TYR A 73 11.45 -3.14 8.45
N LYS A 74 12.42 -3.61 9.25
CA LYS A 74 13.47 -4.49 8.75
C LYS A 74 12.89 -5.74 8.10
N GLU A 75 13.42 -6.09 6.91
CA GLU A 75 13.00 -7.27 6.15
C GLU A 75 11.50 -7.27 5.80
N LYS A 76 10.91 -6.09 5.60
CA LYS A 76 9.52 -5.91 5.17
C LYS A 76 9.41 -5.11 3.88
N TYR A 77 8.30 -5.28 3.20
CA TYR A 77 7.87 -4.40 2.11
C TYR A 77 7.04 -3.26 2.70
N VAL A 78 7.46 -2.02 2.48
CA VAL A 78 6.86 -0.85 3.11
C VAL A 78 6.25 0.07 2.05
N LYS A 79 4.98 0.47 2.24
CA LYS A 79 4.35 1.57 1.51
C LYS A 79 4.28 2.79 2.43
N LEU A 80 4.99 3.86 2.05
CA LEU A 80 4.88 5.17 2.69
C LEU A 80 3.89 6.02 1.91
N ILE A 81 2.70 6.19 2.47
CA ILE A 81 1.61 6.97 1.89
C ILE A 81 1.69 8.37 2.47
N VAL A 82 1.95 9.34 1.61
CA VAL A 82 2.11 10.74 2.01
C VAL A 82 0.75 11.44 1.94
N VAL A 83 0.11 11.63 3.08
CA VAL A 83 -1.17 12.32 3.20
C VAL A 83 -0.97 13.84 3.16
N ASN A 84 -0.08 14.35 4.02
CA ASN A 84 0.32 15.75 4.04
C ASN A 84 1.82 15.86 4.29
N LYS A 85 2.48 16.76 3.55
CA LYS A 85 3.90 17.04 3.62
C LYS A 85 4.14 18.56 3.67
N LYS A 86 4.05 19.15 4.85
CA LYS A 86 4.23 20.59 5.06
C LYS A 86 5.69 20.95 5.27
N ASP A 87 6.43 20.14 6.02
CA ASP A 87 7.85 20.30 6.29
C ASP A 87 8.67 19.29 5.48
N LEU A 88 9.20 19.72 4.35
CA LEU A 88 10.02 18.90 3.46
C LEU A 88 11.26 18.34 4.15
N TYR A 89 11.89 19.12 5.05
CA TYR A 89 13.08 18.67 5.76
C TYR A 89 12.78 17.51 6.71
N GLN A 90 11.68 17.57 7.44
CA GLN A 90 11.25 16.46 8.30
C GLN A 90 10.90 15.22 7.48
N PHE A 91 10.24 15.40 6.35
CA PHE A 91 9.91 14.32 5.44
C PHE A 91 11.15 13.62 4.89
N ASP A 92 12.15 14.38 4.43
CA ASP A 92 13.40 13.84 3.92
C ASP A 92 14.16 13.05 5.01
N LEU A 93 14.22 13.57 6.24
CA LEU A 93 14.82 12.85 7.37
C LEU A 93 14.05 11.54 7.70
N PHE A 94 12.73 11.58 7.68
CA PHE A 94 11.90 10.40 7.92
C PHE A 94 12.17 9.33 6.86
N THR A 95 12.15 9.73 5.61
CA THR A 95 12.38 8.85 4.46
C THR A 95 13.79 8.26 4.48
N ASP A 96 14.81 9.07 4.76
CA ASP A 96 16.21 8.60 4.86
C ASP A 96 16.37 7.55 5.96
N ARG A 97 15.71 7.71 7.09
CA ARG A 97 15.74 6.72 8.16
C ARG A 97 14.97 5.45 7.81
N LEU A 98 13.85 5.59 7.14
CA LEU A 98 13.06 4.44 6.69
C LEU A 98 13.85 3.61 5.67
N LEU A 99 14.54 4.27 4.73
CA LEU A 99 15.40 3.60 3.76
C LEU A 99 16.61 2.91 4.41
N LYS A 100 17.09 3.42 5.56
CA LYS A 100 18.19 2.81 6.35
C LYS A 100 17.73 1.70 7.30
N ALA A 101 16.45 1.39 7.34
CA ALA A 101 15.90 0.36 8.25
C ALA A 101 16.06 -1.08 7.74
N ASP A 102 16.82 -1.30 6.67
CA ASP A 102 16.99 -2.61 6.01
C ASP A 102 15.66 -3.26 5.58
N ALA A 103 14.69 -2.46 5.15
CA ALA A 103 13.48 -2.95 4.50
C ALA A 103 13.84 -3.58 3.13
N TYR A 104 13.07 -4.59 2.69
CA TYR A 104 13.25 -5.17 1.36
C TYR A 104 12.93 -4.16 0.26
N GLU A 105 11.88 -3.37 0.47
CA GLU A 105 11.46 -2.32 -0.44
C GLU A 105 10.74 -1.22 0.35
N VAL A 106 10.97 0.02 -0.04
CA VAL A 106 10.19 1.18 0.43
C VAL A 106 9.61 1.87 -0.80
N LYS A 107 8.29 1.79 -0.96
CA LYS A 107 7.56 2.49 -2.01
C LYS A 107 6.91 3.73 -1.43
N ILE A 108 7.28 4.91 -1.92
CA ILE A 108 6.69 6.18 -1.55
C ILE A 108 5.54 6.48 -2.50
N ILE A 109 4.35 6.71 -1.95
CA ILE A 109 3.13 7.05 -2.68
C ILE A 109 2.74 8.44 -2.22
N GLU A 110 2.91 9.44 -3.10
CA GLU A 110 2.41 10.79 -2.87
C GLU A 110 1.01 10.87 -3.46
N ASP A 111 0.02 11.00 -2.59
CA ASP A 111 -1.35 11.20 -3.04
C ASP A 111 -1.54 12.68 -3.31
N PHE A 112 -1.60 13.05 -4.59
CA PHE A 112 -1.89 14.42 -5.02
C PHE A 112 -3.39 14.71 -5.14
N SER A 113 -4.25 13.76 -4.76
CA SER A 113 -5.67 14.00 -4.72
C SER A 113 -6.02 14.84 -3.49
N GLU A 114 -5.94 16.17 -3.59
CA GLU A 114 -6.54 17.13 -2.64
C GLU A 114 -8.08 17.00 -2.54
N LEU A 115 -8.65 15.97 -3.12
CA LEU A 115 -10.08 15.72 -3.20
C LEU A 115 -10.42 14.50 -2.33
N ASP A 116 -10.88 14.75 -1.13
CA ASP A 116 -11.48 13.85 -0.16
C ASP A 116 -10.54 13.27 0.92
N ALA A 117 -10.03 14.15 1.78
CA ALA A 117 -9.38 13.78 3.05
C ALA A 117 -10.30 12.97 4.03
N ASN A 118 -11.54 12.68 3.62
CA ASN A 118 -12.51 11.94 4.44
C ASN A 118 -12.83 10.53 3.95
N ASN A 119 -12.28 10.08 2.82
CA ASN A 119 -12.54 8.75 2.27
C ASN A 119 -11.27 8.09 1.70
N VAL A 120 -10.19 8.04 2.49
CA VAL A 120 -9.08 7.13 2.16
C VAL A 120 -9.54 5.73 2.54
N SER A 121 -10.36 5.11 1.68
CA SER A 121 -10.61 3.69 1.78
C SER A 121 -9.37 2.94 1.32
N ASP A 122 -9.06 1.81 1.92
CA ASP A 122 -7.94 0.93 1.53
C ASP A 122 -7.96 0.59 0.03
N GLU A 123 -9.12 0.61 -0.62
CA GLU A 123 -9.29 0.44 -2.07
C GLU A 123 -8.58 1.49 -2.92
N ILE A 124 -8.43 2.75 -2.43
CA ILE A 124 -7.74 3.82 -3.18
C ILE A 124 -6.22 3.62 -3.13
N VAL A 125 -5.71 3.00 -2.08
CA VAL A 125 -4.27 2.73 -1.91
C VAL A 125 -3.84 1.49 -2.71
N GLU A 126 -4.74 0.56 -2.94
CA GLU A 126 -4.49 -0.63 -3.78
C GLU A 126 -4.60 -0.34 -5.27
N ASN A 127 -5.48 0.58 -5.65
CA ASN A 127 -5.52 1.15 -6.98
C ASN A 127 -4.50 2.30 -7.03
N THR A 128 -3.20 1.98 -7.16
CA THR A 128 -2.29 2.87 -7.86
C THR A 128 -3.08 3.46 -9.01
N GLU A 129 -3.27 4.78 -9.06
CA GLU A 129 -4.13 5.50 -10.00
C GLU A 129 -4.36 4.65 -11.24
N ASP A 130 -5.59 4.20 -11.43
CA ASP A 130 -5.94 3.36 -12.58
C ASP A 130 -5.18 3.93 -13.78
N THR A 131 -4.43 3.10 -14.48
CA THR A 131 -3.61 3.51 -15.63
C THR A 131 -4.39 4.45 -16.54
N MET A 132 -5.71 4.30 -16.58
CA MET A 132 -6.61 5.19 -17.30
C MET A 132 -6.66 6.60 -16.69
N THR A 133 -6.70 6.74 -15.39
CA THR A 133 -6.71 8.05 -14.72
C THR A 133 -5.40 8.80 -14.98
N LEU A 134 -4.26 8.11 -14.94
CA LEU A 134 -2.95 8.67 -15.27
C LEU A 134 -2.90 9.11 -16.74
N LEU A 135 -3.41 8.30 -17.67
CA LEU A 135 -3.47 8.63 -19.08
C LEU A 135 -4.41 9.82 -19.35
N GLU A 136 -5.54 9.91 -18.67
CA GLU A 136 -6.46 11.04 -18.79
C GLU A 136 -5.84 12.34 -18.29
N LYS A 137 -5.15 12.33 -17.14
CA LYS A 137 -4.41 13.50 -16.61
C LYS A 137 -3.32 13.92 -17.59
N TYR A 138 -2.53 12.97 -18.08
CA TYR A 138 -1.48 13.25 -19.06
C TYR A 138 -2.03 13.93 -20.33
N ILE A 139 -3.17 13.46 -20.85
CA ILE A 139 -3.83 14.07 -22.01
C ILE A 139 -4.30 15.49 -21.69
N ASP A 140 -4.78 15.76 -20.46
CA ASP A 140 -5.21 17.10 -20.06
C ASP A 140 -4.05 18.09 -19.99
N GLU A 141 -2.87 17.64 -19.61
CA GLU A 141 -1.66 18.45 -19.53
C GLU A 141 -0.98 18.68 -20.88
N LEU A 142 -1.25 17.84 -21.88
CA LEU A 142 -0.68 18.01 -23.22
C LEU A 142 -1.14 19.34 -23.87
N ASP A 143 -0.17 20.15 -24.26
CA ASP A 143 -0.44 21.34 -25.10
C ASP A 143 -0.52 20.93 -26.57
N VAL A 144 -1.68 20.38 -26.98
CA VAL A 144 -1.93 19.90 -28.34
C VAL A 144 -3.18 20.53 -28.90
N THR A 145 -3.18 20.76 -30.20
CA THR A 145 -4.33 21.29 -30.94
C THR A 145 -5.39 20.22 -31.25
N LEU A 146 -5.17 18.99 -30.84
CA LEU A 146 -6.07 17.86 -31.03
C LEU A 146 -7.26 17.91 -30.08
N ASP A 147 -8.37 17.34 -30.47
CA ASP A 147 -9.55 17.17 -29.61
C ASP A 147 -9.22 16.18 -28.48
N LYS A 148 -8.93 16.71 -27.30
CA LYS A 148 -8.59 15.93 -26.10
C LYS A 148 -9.66 14.90 -25.74
N LYS A 149 -10.94 15.22 -25.97
CA LYS A 149 -12.04 14.29 -25.70
C LYS A 149 -12.00 13.07 -26.62
N ARG A 150 -11.70 13.29 -27.89
CA ARG A 150 -11.51 12.20 -28.86
C ARG A 150 -10.29 11.36 -28.53
N LEU A 151 -9.19 12.01 -28.08
CA LEU A 151 -7.97 11.32 -27.69
C LEU A 151 -8.21 10.42 -26.46
N LYS A 152 -8.88 10.93 -25.42
CA LYS A 152 -9.25 10.13 -24.24
C LYS A 152 -10.12 8.92 -24.60
N ASN A 153 -11.11 9.10 -25.44
CA ASN A 153 -11.98 7.99 -25.86
C ASN A 153 -11.20 6.92 -26.64
N THR A 154 -10.28 7.33 -27.51
CA THR A 154 -9.43 6.38 -28.26
C THR A 154 -8.51 5.61 -27.33
N MET A 155 -7.85 6.29 -26.37
CA MET A 155 -6.98 5.65 -25.37
C MET A 155 -7.75 4.65 -24.50
N LYS A 156 -8.96 5.02 -24.06
CA LYS A 156 -9.84 4.12 -23.31
C LYS A 156 -10.22 2.87 -24.09
N SER A 157 -10.51 3.02 -25.37
CA SER A 157 -10.83 1.88 -26.25
C SER A 157 -9.63 0.94 -26.40
N LEU A 158 -8.44 1.50 -26.64
CA LEU A 158 -7.20 0.71 -26.78
C LEU A 158 -6.80 0.02 -25.47
N TYR A 159 -7.00 0.69 -24.34
CA TYR A 159 -6.71 0.10 -23.03
C TYR A 159 -7.61 -1.10 -22.72
N ASN A 160 -8.90 -0.96 -22.97
CA ASN A 160 -9.85 -2.07 -22.79
C ASN A 160 -9.53 -3.24 -23.74
N GLU A 161 -9.19 -2.95 -25.01
CA GLU A 161 -8.79 -3.97 -25.99
C GLU A 161 -7.50 -4.70 -25.55
N ALA A 162 -6.54 -3.98 -24.98
CA ALA A 162 -5.31 -4.58 -24.46
C ALA A 162 -5.57 -5.48 -23.26
N GLN A 163 -6.49 -5.11 -22.34
CA GLN A 163 -6.87 -5.98 -21.21
C GLN A 163 -7.57 -7.26 -21.66
N ASP A 164 -8.37 -7.18 -22.74
CA ASP A 164 -9.04 -8.37 -23.29
C ASP A 164 -8.06 -9.33 -23.99
N LEU A 165 -6.85 -8.89 -24.32
CA LEU A 165 -5.81 -9.71 -24.94
C LEU A 165 -4.86 -10.41 -23.95
N GLU A 166 -4.87 -10.02 -22.66
CA GLU A 166 -4.04 -10.63 -21.61
C GLU A 166 -4.72 -11.84 -20.91
N LEU A 167 -5.84 -12.32 -21.43
CA LEU A 167 -6.49 -13.58 -21.04
C LEU A 167 -6.10 -14.70 -22.03
#